data_b31158f274fe40c588879481c36641bb
#
_entry.id   b31158f274fe40c588879481c36641bb
#
_cell.length_a   1.000
_cell.length_b   1.000
_cell.length_c   1.000
_cell.angle_alpha   90.00
_cell.angle_beta   90.00
_cell.angle_gamma   90.00
#
_symmetry.space_group_name_H-M   'P 1'
#
loop_
_entity.id
_entity.type
_entity.pdbx_description
1 polymer ?
#
loop_
_entity_poly.entity_id
_entity_poly.type
_entity_poly.pdbx_seq_one_letter_code
_entity_poly.pdbx_strand_id
1 'polypeptide(L)'
;MEHYIFYCKLSLLAVLSLITACCMLSRRWYVNLVAFLACLSGETFLAHLFFPGYMLCPAAASFIILFLSRIWDLSRTSAKGNGADPIRLPVRSGIRESRLEFYYHYSNFLVYGGAGSGKTKSIGKWLLSEYMRLGFAGFIYDFKDTDYTRTAYNLIKRHRYPHKFYYVSFDRPERSYRFNPLKVVRDRTELIQLMEDVLLALLPKKEQQNEWVAGGLGILRGVAFRFWDEFPEHCTLPHILAFIMTASARQLSLFLQQNLVSEMLAGAYLKAEGSEKTQASYLSTLCNNLATVSQNEEIAYVLSGDDFDFNLIDPENPKLFAISNNFSKNSVYAPVIGMLMSISSRQFTMRNKVPFVYFLDEMTTVNIRNFETMPSVLREYKVGFVLQTQSGSKVENQYGRLDRSSVEANFGNQFFGRT
;
A
#
# COMPACT_ATOMS: atom_id res chain seq x y z
N MET A 1 -52.81 42.32 -13.54
CA MET A 1 -52.79 41.11 -14.35
C MET A 1 -51.62 41.14 -15.34
N GLU A 2 -51.42 42.23 -16.08
CA GLU A 2 -50.33 42.34 -17.08
C GLU A 2 -48.90 42.20 -16.47
N HIS A 3 -48.61 42.80 -15.34
CA HIS A 3 -47.33 42.64 -14.65
C HIS A 3 -47.04 41.18 -14.26
N TYR A 4 -48.03 40.42 -13.84
CA TYR A 4 -47.88 39.02 -13.47
C TYR A 4 -47.53 38.14 -14.69
N ILE A 5 -48.22 38.40 -15.81
CA ILE A 5 -47.95 37.72 -17.10
C ILE A 5 -46.53 38.05 -17.59
N PHE A 6 -46.10 39.29 -17.47
CA PHE A 6 -44.75 39.71 -17.85
C PHE A 6 -43.69 38.95 -17.04
N TYR A 7 -43.83 38.86 -15.70
CA TYR A 7 -42.88 38.12 -14.86
C TYR A 7 -42.90 36.62 -15.14
N CYS A 8 -44.02 36.02 -15.46
CA CYS A 8 -44.14 34.61 -15.84
C CYS A 8 -43.39 34.34 -17.16
N LYS A 9 -43.49 35.19 -18.15
CA LYS A 9 -42.76 35.07 -19.42
C LYS A 9 -41.26 35.22 -19.24
N LEU A 10 -40.84 36.17 -18.42
CA LEU A 10 -39.43 36.42 -18.11
C LEU A 10 -38.78 35.22 -17.35
N SER A 11 -39.52 34.68 -16.35
CA SER A 11 -39.02 33.51 -15.59
C SER A 11 -38.94 32.27 -16.46
N LEU A 12 -39.86 32.06 -17.40
CA LEU A 12 -39.80 30.95 -18.35
C LEU A 12 -38.56 31.05 -19.25
N LEU A 13 -38.26 32.22 -19.80
CA LEU A 13 -37.07 32.42 -20.60
C LEU A 13 -35.77 32.25 -19.80
N ALA A 14 -35.73 32.69 -18.55
CA ALA A 14 -34.57 32.48 -17.67
C ALA A 14 -34.31 30.98 -17.37
N VAL A 15 -35.38 30.22 -17.16
CA VAL A 15 -35.24 28.75 -16.97
C VAL A 15 -34.78 28.07 -18.25
N LEU A 16 -35.26 28.47 -19.40
CA LEU A 16 -34.85 27.95 -20.70
C LEU A 16 -33.36 28.27 -20.98
N SER A 17 -32.90 29.50 -20.69
CA SER A 17 -31.49 29.89 -20.80
C SER A 17 -30.59 29.02 -19.92
N LEU A 18 -31.03 28.68 -18.71
CA LEU A 18 -30.32 27.78 -17.82
C LEU A 18 -30.27 26.36 -18.37
N ILE A 19 -31.36 25.83 -18.90
CA ILE A 19 -31.43 24.50 -19.51
C ILE A 19 -30.49 24.44 -20.75
N THR A 20 -30.57 25.46 -21.61
CA THR A 20 -29.71 25.56 -22.81
C THR A 20 -28.22 25.54 -22.44
N ALA A 21 -27.83 26.28 -21.40
CA ALA A 21 -26.46 26.27 -20.90
C ALA A 21 -26.07 24.89 -20.32
N CYS A 22 -26.97 24.25 -19.57
CA CYS A 22 -26.74 22.92 -18.99
C CYS A 22 -26.55 21.81 -20.02
N CYS A 23 -27.16 21.92 -21.20
CA CYS A 23 -26.98 20.94 -22.30
C CYS A 23 -25.53 20.78 -22.72
N MET A 24 -24.70 21.83 -22.61
CA MET A 24 -23.28 21.78 -22.99
C MET A 24 -22.34 21.30 -21.87
N LEU A 25 -22.82 21.15 -20.65
CA LEU A 25 -22.00 20.78 -19.50
C LEU A 25 -21.77 19.27 -19.36
N SER A 26 -22.50 18.44 -20.11
CA SER A 26 -22.38 16.99 -20.06
C SER A 26 -21.18 16.48 -20.87
N ARG A 27 -20.70 15.25 -20.56
CA ARG A 27 -19.46 14.66 -21.14
C ARG A 27 -19.51 14.26 -22.62
N ARG A 28 -20.71 14.17 -23.26
CA ARG A 28 -20.87 13.76 -24.66
C ARG A 28 -21.06 14.97 -25.57
N TRP A 29 -20.00 15.65 -25.91
CA TRP A 29 -20.01 16.95 -26.61
C TRP A 29 -20.85 16.99 -27.91
N TYR A 30 -20.82 15.94 -28.76
CA TYR A 30 -21.56 15.92 -30.03
C TYR A 30 -23.08 15.79 -29.86
N VAL A 31 -23.53 14.96 -28.86
CA VAL A 31 -24.96 14.87 -28.51
C VAL A 31 -25.42 16.18 -27.87
N ASN A 32 -24.58 16.76 -27.04
CA ASN A 32 -24.86 18.00 -26.36
C ASN A 32 -24.89 19.19 -27.32
N LEU A 33 -24.05 19.20 -28.37
CA LEU A 33 -24.09 20.26 -29.39
C LEU A 33 -25.44 20.27 -30.13
N VAL A 34 -25.96 19.11 -30.50
CA VAL A 34 -27.29 19.02 -31.16
C VAL A 34 -28.39 19.47 -30.20
N ALA A 35 -28.36 19.00 -28.96
CA ALA A 35 -29.32 19.40 -27.92
C ALA A 35 -29.24 20.92 -27.63
N PHE A 36 -28.04 21.46 -27.53
CA PHE A 36 -27.80 22.89 -27.32
C PHE A 36 -28.36 23.73 -28.47
N LEU A 37 -28.10 23.37 -29.71
CA LEU A 37 -28.61 24.09 -30.88
C LEU A 37 -30.13 24.00 -30.97
N ALA A 38 -30.72 22.85 -30.65
CA ALA A 38 -32.18 22.70 -30.60
C ALA A 38 -32.84 23.55 -29.49
N CYS A 39 -32.27 23.55 -28.29
CA CYS A 39 -32.72 24.39 -27.20
C CYS A 39 -32.55 25.89 -27.49
N LEU A 40 -31.41 26.28 -28.07
CA LEU A 40 -31.12 27.67 -28.45
C LEU A 40 -32.09 28.18 -29.51
N SER A 41 -32.44 27.36 -30.52
CA SER A 41 -33.43 27.72 -31.53
C SER A 41 -34.84 27.85 -30.94
N GLY A 42 -35.24 26.97 -30.03
CA GLY A 42 -36.50 27.07 -29.28
C GLY A 42 -36.55 28.33 -28.41
N GLU A 43 -35.44 28.62 -27.70
CA GLU A 43 -35.29 29.79 -26.86
C GLU A 43 -35.41 31.11 -27.64
N THR A 44 -34.75 31.21 -28.78
CA THR A 44 -34.81 32.39 -29.66
C THR A 44 -36.21 32.56 -30.27
N PHE A 45 -36.89 31.46 -30.65
CA PHE A 45 -38.25 31.49 -31.14
C PHE A 45 -39.24 31.98 -30.10
N LEU A 46 -39.16 31.48 -28.87
CA LEU A 46 -40.02 31.94 -27.75
C LEU A 46 -39.72 33.39 -27.36
N ALA A 47 -38.44 33.80 -27.41
CA ALA A 47 -38.07 35.18 -27.16
C ALA A 47 -38.66 36.12 -28.19
N HIS A 48 -38.62 35.75 -29.46
CA HIS A 48 -39.30 36.52 -30.54
C HIS A 48 -40.82 36.64 -30.33
N LEU A 49 -41.45 35.55 -29.91
CA LEU A 49 -42.89 35.53 -29.67
C LEU A 49 -43.30 36.39 -28.45
N PHE A 50 -42.50 36.40 -27.40
CA PHE A 50 -42.83 37.10 -26.14
C PHE A 50 -42.33 38.52 -26.09
N PHE A 51 -41.16 38.79 -26.65
CA PHE A 51 -40.43 40.05 -26.59
C PHE A 51 -39.69 40.34 -27.89
N PRO A 52 -40.38 40.71 -28.98
CA PRO A 52 -39.74 40.85 -30.30
C PRO A 52 -38.58 41.84 -30.38
N GLY A 53 -38.54 42.84 -29.49
CA GLY A 53 -37.42 43.79 -29.39
C GLY A 53 -36.19 43.27 -28.64
N TYR A 54 -36.25 42.11 -27.97
CA TYR A 54 -35.23 41.56 -27.08
C TYR A 54 -34.87 40.09 -27.42
N MET A 55 -35.11 39.67 -28.65
CA MET A 55 -34.98 38.22 -29.03
C MET A 55 -33.58 37.64 -28.83
N LEU A 56 -32.53 38.46 -28.87
CA LEU A 56 -31.13 38.01 -28.68
C LEU A 56 -30.71 37.96 -27.20
N CYS A 57 -31.45 38.57 -26.27
CA CYS A 57 -31.06 38.62 -24.86
C CYS A 57 -30.99 37.25 -24.20
N PRO A 58 -31.92 36.30 -24.39
CA PRO A 58 -31.81 34.96 -23.81
C PRO A 58 -30.61 34.17 -24.35
N ALA A 59 -30.38 34.24 -25.66
CA ALA A 59 -29.21 33.60 -26.26
C ALA A 59 -27.88 34.14 -25.67
N ALA A 60 -27.78 35.47 -25.51
CA ALA A 60 -26.62 36.09 -24.88
C ALA A 60 -26.47 35.64 -23.40
N ALA A 61 -27.59 35.51 -22.68
CA ALA A 61 -27.59 35.00 -21.31
C ALA A 61 -27.06 33.56 -21.24
N SER A 62 -27.50 32.65 -22.14
CA SER A 62 -27.02 31.27 -22.24
C SER A 62 -25.54 31.19 -22.51
N PHE A 63 -25.00 32.01 -23.43
CA PHE A 63 -23.57 32.10 -23.69
C PHE A 63 -22.75 32.64 -22.51
N ILE A 64 -23.27 33.66 -21.81
CA ILE A 64 -22.62 34.20 -20.60
C ILE A 64 -22.57 33.14 -19.50
N ILE A 65 -23.64 32.40 -19.25
CA ILE A 65 -23.68 31.31 -18.26
C ILE A 65 -22.66 30.23 -18.63
N LEU A 66 -22.59 29.81 -19.89
CA LEU A 66 -21.59 28.84 -20.37
C LEU A 66 -20.17 29.38 -20.19
N PHE A 67 -19.92 30.61 -20.54
CA PHE A 67 -18.58 31.23 -20.38
C PHE A 67 -18.15 31.30 -18.93
N LEU A 68 -19.03 31.73 -18.03
CA LEU A 68 -18.75 31.78 -16.60
C LEU A 68 -18.56 30.38 -16.00
N SER A 69 -19.34 29.39 -16.42
CA SER A 69 -19.16 28.00 -16.01
C SER A 69 -17.81 27.45 -16.45
N ARG A 70 -17.36 27.78 -17.65
CA ARG A 70 -16.03 27.39 -18.16
C ARG A 70 -14.88 28.06 -17.41
N ILE A 71 -15.00 29.34 -17.07
CA ILE A 71 -14.03 30.03 -16.20
C ILE A 71 -13.99 29.38 -14.82
N TRP A 72 -15.15 29.05 -14.26
CA TRP A 72 -15.23 28.35 -12.98
C TRP A 72 -14.58 26.96 -13.02
N ASP A 73 -14.82 26.17 -14.07
CA ASP A 73 -14.15 24.88 -14.27
C ASP A 73 -12.63 25.05 -14.42
N LEU A 74 -12.17 26.02 -15.21
CA LEU A 74 -10.76 26.33 -15.37
C LEU A 74 -10.11 26.79 -14.07
N SER A 75 -10.82 27.55 -13.23
CA SER A 75 -10.31 27.98 -11.92
C SER A 75 -10.20 26.82 -10.92
N ARG A 76 -11.09 25.82 -11.03
CA ARG A 76 -11.05 24.59 -10.20
C ARG A 76 -9.98 23.60 -10.65
N THR A 77 -9.68 23.54 -11.94
CA THR A 77 -8.61 22.66 -12.46
C THR A 77 -7.22 23.22 -12.23
N SER A 78 -7.11 24.46 -11.80
CA SER A 78 -5.83 25.15 -11.53
C SER A 78 -5.35 25.02 -10.08
N ALA A 79 -5.73 24.00 -9.34
CA ALA A 79 -4.96 23.56 -8.18
C ALA A 79 -3.68 22.87 -8.70
N LYS A 80 -2.80 23.63 -9.38
CA LYS A 80 -1.42 23.23 -9.63
C LYS A 80 -0.77 23.06 -8.25
N GLY A 81 -0.62 21.80 -7.85
CA GLY A 81 0.21 21.46 -6.71
C GLY A 81 1.59 22.09 -6.90
N ASN A 82 2.15 22.66 -5.88
CA ASN A 82 3.43 23.35 -5.70
C ASN A 82 4.59 22.91 -6.63
N GLY A 83 4.48 23.03 -7.93
CA GLY A 83 5.58 22.78 -8.89
C GLY A 83 6.06 21.31 -8.99
N ALA A 84 5.47 20.37 -8.27
CA ALA A 84 5.86 18.94 -8.33
C ALA A 84 5.41 18.32 -9.65
N ASP A 85 6.28 17.51 -10.26
CA ASP A 85 5.96 16.72 -11.47
C ASP A 85 4.92 15.66 -11.12
N PRO A 86 3.72 15.64 -11.76
CA PRO A 86 2.63 14.75 -11.36
C PRO A 86 2.85 13.29 -11.76
N ILE A 87 2.21 12.37 -11.04
CA ILE A 87 1.95 11.02 -11.52
C ILE A 87 0.92 11.08 -12.63
N ARG A 88 1.21 10.51 -13.80
CA ARG A 88 0.37 10.58 -14.99
C ARG A 88 -0.17 9.20 -15.35
N LEU A 89 -1.48 9.04 -15.36
CA LEU A 89 -2.13 7.83 -15.85
C LEU A 89 -2.83 8.10 -17.18
N PRO A 90 -2.53 7.34 -18.24
CA PRO A 90 -3.24 7.47 -19.51
C PRO A 90 -4.67 6.96 -19.35
N VAL A 91 -5.62 7.72 -19.84
CA VAL A 91 -7.04 7.36 -19.87
C VAL A 91 -7.53 7.45 -21.30
N ARG A 92 -8.14 6.38 -21.77
CA ARG A 92 -8.75 6.32 -23.09
C ARG A 92 -10.26 6.36 -22.96
N SER A 93 -10.88 7.40 -23.48
CA SER A 93 -12.34 7.53 -23.57
C SER A 93 -12.75 7.63 -25.04
N GLY A 94 -13.16 6.51 -25.61
CA GLY A 94 -13.45 6.41 -27.04
C GLY A 94 -12.20 6.66 -27.90
N ILE A 95 -12.25 7.67 -28.78
CA ILE A 95 -11.13 8.05 -29.67
C ILE A 95 -10.14 9.00 -28.99
N ARG A 96 -10.52 9.63 -27.88
CA ARG A 96 -9.67 10.59 -27.16
C ARG A 96 -8.78 9.90 -26.14
N GLU A 97 -7.49 10.17 -26.24
CA GLU A 97 -6.51 9.89 -25.18
C GLU A 97 -6.37 11.13 -24.30
N SER A 98 -6.54 10.97 -23.01
CA SER A 98 -6.32 11.97 -21.99
C SER A 98 -5.43 11.41 -20.89
N ARG A 99 -4.95 12.26 -19.99
CA ARG A 99 -4.15 11.84 -18.83
C ARG A 99 -4.79 12.33 -17.58
N LEU A 100 -4.88 11.47 -16.58
CA LEU A 100 -5.15 11.87 -15.19
C LEU A 100 -3.82 12.26 -14.56
N GLU A 101 -3.77 13.40 -13.91
CA GLU A 101 -2.58 13.92 -13.23
C GLU A 101 -2.82 14.02 -11.74
N PHE A 102 -1.90 13.42 -10.95
CA PHE A 102 -1.96 13.37 -9.50
C PHE A 102 -0.73 14.09 -8.94
N TYR A 103 -0.93 15.28 -8.40
CA TYR A 103 0.14 16.14 -7.88
C TYR A 103 0.57 15.75 -6.45
N TYR A 104 -0.30 15.06 -5.70
CA TYR A 104 -0.01 14.58 -4.35
C TYR A 104 0.42 13.11 -4.38
N HIS A 105 1.73 12.88 -4.48
CA HIS A 105 2.32 11.54 -4.66
C HIS A 105 2.03 10.58 -3.51
N TYR A 106 1.71 11.09 -2.32
CA TYR A 106 1.46 10.32 -1.10
C TYR A 106 -0.03 10.18 -0.78
N SER A 107 -0.93 10.48 -1.73
CA SER A 107 -2.39 10.36 -1.51
C SER A 107 -2.91 8.92 -1.65
N ASN A 108 -2.03 7.98 -1.80
CA ASN A 108 -2.25 6.55 -1.87
C ASN A 108 -3.21 6.12 -2.99
N PHE A 109 -2.99 4.94 -3.55
CA PHE A 109 -3.76 4.37 -4.65
C PHE A 109 -4.28 2.98 -4.28
N LEU A 110 -5.59 2.79 -4.33
CA LEU A 110 -6.25 1.50 -4.11
C LEU A 110 -6.91 1.04 -5.40
N VAL A 111 -6.58 -0.18 -5.85
CA VAL A 111 -7.07 -0.74 -7.10
C VAL A 111 -7.82 -2.03 -6.82
N TYR A 112 -9.13 -1.98 -6.97
CA TYR A 112 -10.01 -3.14 -6.91
C TYR A 112 -10.29 -3.69 -8.31
N GLY A 113 -10.37 -5.01 -8.45
CA GLY A 113 -10.84 -5.63 -9.68
C GLY A 113 -10.59 -7.14 -9.70
N GLY A 114 -11.52 -7.89 -10.24
CA GLY A 114 -11.46 -9.34 -10.35
C GLY A 114 -10.27 -9.85 -11.18
N ALA A 115 -10.13 -11.16 -11.27
CA ALA A 115 -9.13 -11.78 -12.14
C ALA A 115 -9.42 -11.39 -13.61
N GLY A 116 -8.39 -11.02 -14.35
CA GLY A 116 -8.54 -10.58 -15.74
C GLY A 116 -9.11 -9.18 -15.97
N SER A 117 -9.45 -8.42 -14.91
CA SER A 117 -9.98 -7.04 -15.03
C SER A 117 -8.98 -6.02 -15.60
N GLY A 118 -7.73 -6.41 -15.84
CA GLY A 118 -6.70 -5.53 -16.37
C GLY A 118 -5.96 -4.68 -15.33
N LYS A 119 -6.22 -4.84 -14.01
CA LYS A 119 -5.56 -4.07 -12.93
C LYS A 119 -4.07 -3.86 -13.16
N THR A 120 -3.36 -4.98 -13.37
CA THR A 120 -1.90 -4.99 -13.53
C THR A 120 -1.46 -4.19 -14.75
N LYS A 121 -2.06 -4.44 -15.93
CA LYS A 121 -1.65 -3.81 -17.20
C LYS A 121 -2.13 -2.37 -17.33
N SER A 122 -3.36 -2.08 -16.90
CA SER A 122 -3.99 -0.78 -17.16
C SER A 122 -3.67 0.27 -16.11
N ILE A 123 -3.40 -0.12 -14.87
CA ILE A 123 -3.15 0.81 -13.75
C ILE A 123 -1.82 0.51 -13.07
N GLY A 124 -1.62 -0.73 -12.59
CA GLY A 124 -0.49 -1.06 -11.75
C GLY A 124 0.87 -0.80 -12.40
N LYS A 125 1.12 -1.29 -13.61
CA LYS A 125 2.39 -1.08 -14.32
C LYS A 125 2.64 0.39 -14.67
N TRP A 126 1.59 1.15 -14.91
CA TRP A 126 1.70 2.60 -15.12
C TRP A 126 2.07 3.34 -13.84
N LEU A 127 1.41 3.04 -12.72
CA LEU A 127 1.76 3.62 -11.43
C LEU A 127 3.21 3.30 -11.06
N LEU A 128 3.63 2.03 -11.20
CA LEU A 128 5.02 1.64 -10.95
C LEU A 128 6.00 2.42 -11.83
N SER A 129 5.69 2.54 -13.14
CA SER A 129 6.51 3.32 -14.07
C SER A 129 6.62 4.79 -13.67
N GLU A 130 5.54 5.41 -13.20
CA GLU A 130 5.54 6.80 -12.79
C GLU A 130 6.29 7.03 -11.47
N TYR A 131 6.13 6.16 -10.47
CA TYR A 131 6.92 6.24 -9.25
C TYR A 131 8.42 6.06 -9.51
N MET A 132 8.79 5.13 -10.40
CA MET A 132 10.19 4.96 -10.80
C MET A 132 10.71 6.16 -11.61
N ARG A 133 9.89 6.75 -12.50
CA ARG A 133 10.23 7.97 -13.23
C ARG A 133 10.50 9.14 -12.30
N LEU A 134 9.74 9.24 -11.21
CA LEU A 134 9.89 10.27 -10.18
C LEU A 134 11.05 9.98 -9.20
N GLY A 135 11.74 8.86 -9.34
CA GLY A 135 12.88 8.50 -8.51
C GLY A 135 12.54 8.07 -7.08
N PHE A 136 11.36 7.50 -6.87
CA PHE A 136 10.99 6.95 -5.57
C PHE A 136 11.78 5.67 -5.28
N ALA A 137 12.37 5.56 -4.10
CA ALA A 137 12.76 4.27 -3.52
C ALA A 137 11.50 3.45 -3.21
N GLY A 138 11.62 2.16 -2.93
CA GLY A 138 10.38 1.41 -2.70
C GLY A 138 10.53 -0.02 -2.26
N PHE A 139 9.39 -0.56 -1.83
CA PHE A 139 9.18 -1.96 -1.52
C PHE A 139 8.09 -2.51 -2.45
N ILE A 140 8.44 -3.43 -3.34
CA ILE A 140 7.52 -4.10 -4.26
C ILE A 140 7.22 -5.49 -3.72
N TYR A 141 5.97 -5.77 -3.40
CA TYR A 141 5.46 -7.10 -3.16
C TYR A 141 4.77 -7.63 -4.41
N ASP A 142 5.31 -8.69 -4.98
CA ASP A 142 4.89 -9.29 -6.25
C ASP A 142 4.33 -10.69 -6.01
N PHE A 143 3.01 -10.83 -6.04
CA PHE A 143 2.34 -12.10 -5.76
C PHE A 143 2.30 -13.03 -6.99
N LYS A 144 2.44 -12.48 -8.20
CA LYS A 144 2.26 -13.22 -9.45
C LYS A 144 3.58 -13.49 -10.17
N ASP A 145 4.39 -14.35 -9.62
CA ASP A 145 5.56 -14.92 -10.28
C ASP A 145 6.41 -13.90 -11.08
N THR A 146 6.84 -12.85 -10.39
CA THR A 146 7.80 -11.85 -10.90
C THR A 146 7.27 -10.86 -11.96
N ASP A 147 5.95 -10.67 -12.12
CA ASP A 147 5.42 -9.78 -13.17
C ASP A 147 5.78 -8.30 -12.91
N TYR A 148 5.60 -7.81 -11.69
CA TYR A 148 6.01 -6.45 -11.29
C TYR A 148 7.52 -6.32 -11.14
N THR A 149 8.18 -7.32 -10.60
CA THR A 149 9.64 -7.38 -10.46
C THR A 149 10.33 -7.26 -11.81
N ARG A 150 9.88 -8.03 -12.81
CA ARG A 150 10.38 -7.95 -14.18
C ARG A 150 10.07 -6.61 -14.82
N THR A 151 8.90 -6.06 -14.56
CA THR A 151 8.51 -4.73 -15.05
C THR A 151 9.43 -3.67 -14.45
N ALA A 152 9.68 -3.67 -13.14
CA ALA A 152 10.61 -2.76 -12.48
C ALA A 152 12.01 -2.85 -13.07
N TYR A 153 12.54 -4.06 -13.23
CA TYR A 153 13.88 -4.27 -13.84
C TYR A 153 13.98 -3.65 -15.25
N ASN A 154 12.95 -3.82 -16.08
CA ASN A 154 12.94 -3.23 -17.43
C ASN A 154 12.82 -1.68 -17.38
N LEU A 155 12.14 -1.13 -16.39
CA LEU A 155 11.97 0.31 -16.22
C LEU A 155 13.25 1.02 -15.74
N ILE A 156 14.17 0.31 -15.08
CA ILE A 156 15.44 0.88 -14.59
C ILE A 156 16.20 1.57 -15.74
N LYS A 157 16.36 0.88 -16.86
CA LYS A 157 17.04 1.43 -18.06
C LYS A 157 16.21 2.54 -18.69
N ARG A 158 14.91 2.35 -18.81
CA ARG A 158 14.00 3.28 -19.47
C ARG A 158 13.96 4.65 -18.79
N HIS A 159 13.94 4.68 -17.47
CA HIS A 159 13.85 5.92 -16.67
C HIS A 159 15.20 6.41 -16.16
N ARG A 160 16.31 5.73 -16.48
CA ARG A 160 17.62 6.01 -15.86
C ARG A 160 17.48 6.07 -14.33
N TYR A 161 16.80 5.06 -13.79
CA TYR A 161 16.43 5.01 -12.40
C TYR A 161 17.66 5.13 -11.48
N PRO A 162 17.68 6.03 -10.50
CA PRO A 162 18.90 6.40 -9.79
C PRO A 162 19.30 5.43 -8.69
N HIS A 163 18.35 4.60 -8.17
CA HIS A 163 18.59 3.78 -7.00
C HIS A 163 18.95 2.33 -7.39
N LYS A 164 19.66 1.64 -6.48
CA LYS A 164 19.97 0.23 -6.63
C LYS A 164 18.72 -0.62 -6.50
N PHE A 165 18.64 -1.67 -7.30
CA PHE A 165 17.53 -2.62 -7.30
C PHE A 165 17.98 -3.95 -6.73
N TYR A 166 17.23 -4.44 -5.74
CA TYR A 166 17.47 -5.74 -5.10
C TYR A 166 16.23 -6.61 -5.24
N TYR A 167 16.41 -7.81 -5.71
CA TYR A 167 15.37 -8.79 -5.91
C TYR A 167 15.56 -9.98 -4.97
N VAL A 168 14.45 -10.41 -4.34
CA VAL A 168 14.40 -11.56 -3.46
C VAL A 168 13.24 -12.46 -3.85
N SER A 169 13.48 -13.76 -3.87
CA SER A 169 12.48 -14.81 -4.00
C SER A 169 12.95 -16.04 -3.22
N PHE A 170 12.14 -16.48 -2.26
CA PHE A 170 12.40 -17.72 -1.56
C PHE A 170 12.24 -18.94 -2.46
N ASP A 171 11.40 -18.85 -3.49
CA ASP A 171 11.19 -19.94 -4.46
C ASP A 171 12.35 -20.11 -5.46
N ARG A 172 13.20 -19.09 -5.60
CA ARG A 172 14.38 -19.06 -6.48
C ARG A 172 15.59 -18.47 -5.75
N PRO A 173 16.10 -19.15 -4.71
CA PRO A 173 17.15 -18.60 -3.87
C PRO A 173 18.44 -18.34 -4.64
N GLU A 174 18.73 -19.10 -5.69
CA GLU A 174 19.90 -18.93 -6.57
C GLU A 174 19.90 -17.63 -7.38
N ARG A 175 18.77 -16.96 -7.48
CA ARG A 175 18.59 -15.66 -8.16
C ARG A 175 18.33 -14.52 -7.21
N SER A 176 18.32 -14.80 -5.92
CA SER A 176 17.98 -13.84 -4.88
C SER A 176 19.22 -13.21 -4.29
N TYR A 177 19.15 -11.94 -3.98
CA TYR A 177 20.09 -11.33 -3.07
C TYR A 177 19.83 -11.86 -1.66
N ARG A 178 20.91 -12.07 -0.91
CA ARG A 178 20.89 -12.56 0.46
C ARG A 178 21.15 -11.41 1.42
N PHE A 179 20.44 -11.38 2.55
CA PHE A 179 20.56 -10.27 3.49
C PHE A 179 20.11 -10.66 4.89
N ASN A 180 20.59 -9.92 5.87
CA ASN A 180 20.12 -10.05 7.25
C ASN A 180 19.23 -8.86 7.60
N PRO A 181 17.90 -9.03 7.68
CA PRO A 181 16.98 -7.94 8.01
C PRO A 181 17.09 -7.45 9.45
N LEU A 182 17.72 -8.22 10.37
CA LEU A 182 17.89 -7.81 11.78
C LEU A 182 19.03 -6.80 11.96
N LYS A 183 19.93 -6.62 11.00
CA LYS A 183 21.00 -5.62 11.06
C LYS A 183 20.50 -4.18 11.16
N VAL A 184 19.26 -3.89 10.71
CA VAL A 184 18.67 -2.53 10.77
C VAL A 184 17.91 -2.25 12.05
N VAL A 185 17.83 -3.22 12.95
CA VAL A 185 17.18 -3.06 14.26
C VAL A 185 18.04 -2.14 15.14
N ARG A 186 17.45 -1.10 15.71
CA ARG A 186 18.16 0.00 16.36
C ARG A 186 18.25 -0.15 17.86
N ASP A 187 17.25 -0.75 18.46
CA ASP A 187 17.15 -0.87 19.90
C ASP A 187 16.40 -2.13 20.34
N ARG A 188 16.50 -2.42 21.65
CA ARG A 188 15.86 -3.56 22.28
C ARG A 188 14.34 -3.60 22.07
N THR A 189 13.68 -2.47 22.16
CA THR A 189 12.22 -2.40 22.06
C THR A 189 11.75 -2.81 20.66
N GLU A 190 12.46 -2.33 19.65
CA GLU A 190 12.21 -2.69 18.24
C GLU A 190 12.42 -4.20 18.02
N LEU A 191 13.51 -4.77 18.56
CA LEU A 191 13.78 -6.20 18.44
C LEU A 191 12.67 -7.06 19.09
N ILE A 192 12.26 -6.71 20.31
CA ILE A 192 11.24 -7.43 21.07
C ILE A 192 9.90 -7.42 20.31
N GLN A 193 9.51 -6.25 19.79
CA GLN A 193 8.28 -6.12 19.00
C GLN A 193 8.37 -6.89 17.69
N LEU A 194 9.54 -6.91 17.06
CA LEU A 194 9.76 -7.64 15.82
C LEU A 194 9.62 -9.15 16.03
N MET A 195 10.17 -9.69 17.10
CA MET A 195 10.02 -11.11 17.45
C MET A 195 8.57 -11.48 17.73
N GLU A 196 7.81 -10.58 18.34
CA GLU A 196 6.37 -10.74 18.47
C GLU A 196 5.66 -10.76 17.12
N ASP A 197 5.99 -9.81 16.24
CA ASP A 197 5.39 -9.75 14.89
C ASP A 197 5.66 -11.04 14.09
N VAL A 198 6.87 -11.58 14.19
CA VAL A 198 7.24 -12.87 13.56
C VAL A 198 6.35 -14.00 14.06
N LEU A 199 6.26 -14.20 15.37
CA LEU A 199 5.49 -15.30 15.94
C LEU A 199 3.99 -15.14 15.66
N LEU A 200 3.43 -13.93 15.87
CA LEU A 200 2.00 -13.69 15.68
C LEU A 200 1.57 -13.76 14.21
N ALA A 201 2.47 -13.46 13.26
CA ALA A 201 2.18 -13.62 11.83
C ALA A 201 2.01 -15.09 11.42
N LEU A 202 2.60 -16.03 12.16
CA LEU A 202 2.49 -17.47 11.93
C LEU A 202 1.22 -18.08 12.54
N LEU A 203 0.53 -17.35 13.43
CA LEU A 203 -0.59 -17.85 14.20
C LEU A 203 -1.95 -17.35 13.72
N PRO A 204 -2.98 -18.22 13.74
CA PRO A 204 -4.36 -17.77 13.58
C PRO A 204 -4.73 -16.77 14.68
N LYS A 205 -5.52 -15.75 14.36
CA LYS A 205 -5.94 -14.70 15.33
C LYS A 205 -6.49 -15.24 16.66
N LYS A 206 -7.18 -16.38 16.62
CA LYS A 206 -7.77 -17.03 17.79
C LYS A 206 -6.74 -17.61 18.77
N GLU A 207 -5.55 -17.95 18.28
CA GLU A 207 -4.49 -18.58 19.06
C GLU A 207 -3.49 -17.58 19.63
N GLN A 208 -3.51 -16.34 19.14
CA GLN A 208 -2.53 -15.31 19.52
C GLN A 208 -2.60 -14.90 21.01
N GLN A 209 -3.73 -15.10 21.70
CA GLN A 209 -3.93 -14.73 23.11
C GLN A 209 -3.76 -15.91 24.06
N ASN A 210 -3.14 -16.99 23.65
CA ASN A 210 -2.92 -18.17 24.47
C ASN A 210 -1.69 -17.99 25.38
N GLU A 211 -1.79 -18.43 26.66
CA GLU A 211 -0.68 -18.37 27.63
C GLU A 211 0.56 -19.15 27.20
N TRP A 212 0.37 -20.27 26.49
CA TRP A 212 1.47 -21.06 25.92
C TRP A 212 2.24 -20.30 24.85
N VAL A 213 1.53 -19.52 24.05
CA VAL A 213 2.14 -18.63 23.06
C VAL A 213 2.89 -17.50 23.76
N ALA A 214 2.34 -16.94 24.82
CA ALA A 214 3.01 -15.88 25.59
C ALA A 214 4.32 -16.38 26.23
N GLY A 215 4.32 -17.60 26.79
CA GLY A 215 5.53 -18.22 27.35
C GLY A 215 6.57 -18.51 26.27
N GLY A 216 6.14 -19.05 25.11
CA GLY A 216 6.99 -19.26 23.94
C GLY A 216 7.58 -17.96 23.38
N LEU A 217 6.78 -16.89 23.33
CA LEU A 217 7.22 -15.57 22.90
C LEU A 217 8.34 -15.02 23.81
N GLY A 218 8.26 -15.28 25.12
CA GLY A 218 9.31 -14.94 26.07
C GLY A 218 10.65 -15.61 25.71
N ILE A 219 10.63 -16.90 25.35
CA ILE A 219 11.82 -17.64 24.90
C ILE A 219 12.40 -16.98 23.62
N LEU A 220 11.55 -16.76 22.61
CA LEU A 220 11.97 -16.18 21.34
C LEU A 220 12.62 -14.80 21.53
N ARG A 221 12.01 -13.94 22.34
CA ARG A 221 12.53 -12.60 22.66
C ARG A 221 13.86 -12.68 23.43
N GLY A 222 13.94 -13.56 24.42
CA GLY A 222 15.18 -13.73 25.22
C GLY A 222 16.35 -14.23 24.39
N VAL A 223 16.13 -15.25 23.55
CA VAL A 223 17.15 -15.79 22.64
C VAL A 223 17.56 -14.73 21.62
N ALA A 224 16.60 -14.08 20.96
CA ALA A 224 16.89 -13.06 19.99
C ALA A 224 17.67 -11.87 20.57
N PHE A 225 17.27 -11.42 21.77
CA PHE A 225 17.97 -10.34 22.48
C PHE A 225 19.43 -10.71 22.76
N ARG A 226 19.68 -11.92 23.28
CA ARG A 226 21.04 -12.35 23.57
C ARG A 226 21.90 -12.46 22.31
N PHE A 227 21.36 -12.96 21.20
CA PHE A 227 22.08 -12.95 19.93
C PHE A 227 22.41 -11.52 19.47
N TRP A 228 21.46 -10.61 19.62
CA TRP A 228 21.63 -9.22 19.21
C TRP A 228 22.68 -8.46 20.05
N ASP A 229 22.70 -8.71 21.36
CA ASP A 229 23.55 -8.03 22.33
C ASP A 229 24.98 -8.61 22.38
N GLU A 230 25.10 -9.93 22.45
CA GLU A 230 26.38 -10.62 22.68
C GLU A 230 26.97 -11.33 21.45
N PHE A 231 26.13 -11.67 20.48
CA PHE A 231 26.55 -12.41 19.28
C PHE A 231 26.04 -11.77 17.97
N PRO A 232 26.35 -10.48 17.72
CA PRO A 232 25.79 -9.75 16.59
C PRO A 232 26.12 -10.36 15.23
N GLU A 233 27.27 -11.04 15.10
CA GLU A 233 27.67 -11.73 13.86
C GLU A 233 26.76 -12.92 13.51
N HIS A 234 26.15 -13.53 14.54
CA HIS A 234 25.23 -14.65 14.41
C HIS A 234 23.76 -14.23 14.58
N CYS A 235 23.50 -12.95 14.80
CA CYS A 235 22.14 -12.43 14.95
C CYS A 235 21.41 -12.38 13.61
N THR A 236 21.00 -13.54 13.14
CA THR A 236 20.10 -13.69 12.00
C THR A 236 18.87 -14.46 12.41
N LEU A 237 17.73 -14.23 11.77
CA LEU A 237 16.52 -14.99 12.07
C LEU A 237 16.77 -16.52 11.96
N PRO A 238 17.41 -17.04 10.92
CA PRO A 238 17.70 -18.48 10.83
C PRO A 238 18.53 -19.03 11.99
N HIS A 239 19.56 -18.31 12.47
CA HIS A 239 20.37 -18.77 13.61
C HIS A 239 19.56 -18.79 14.91
N ILE A 240 18.75 -17.76 15.16
CA ILE A 240 17.86 -17.69 16.32
C ILE A 240 16.91 -18.88 16.34
N LEU A 241 16.25 -19.13 15.19
CA LEU A 241 15.31 -20.24 15.04
C LEU A 241 16.00 -21.60 15.17
N ALA A 242 17.14 -21.79 14.53
CA ALA A 242 17.91 -23.04 14.60
C ALA A 242 18.34 -23.35 16.04
N PHE A 243 18.82 -22.34 16.78
CA PHE A 243 19.19 -22.52 18.20
C PHE A 243 17.98 -22.96 19.04
N ILE A 244 16.84 -22.30 18.91
CA ILE A 244 15.62 -22.67 19.65
C ILE A 244 15.17 -24.10 19.31
N MET A 245 15.27 -24.49 18.05
CA MET A 245 14.81 -25.82 17.56
C MET A 245 15.74 -26.96 17.99
N THR A 246 17.03 -26.68 18.20
CA THR A 246 18.04 -27.73 18.44
C THR A 246 18.51 -27.82 19.89
N ALA A 247 18.42 -26.72 20.64
CA ALA A 247 18.87 -26.69 22.05
C ALA A 247 17.97 -27.56 22.93
N SER A 248 18.61 -28.35 23.81
CA SER A 248 17.88 -29.00 24.91
C SER A 248 17.34 -27.96 25.89
N ALA A 249 16.30 -28.32 26.65
CA ALA A 249 15.71 -27.41 27.66
C ALA A 249 16.77 -26.85 28.62
N ARG A 250 17.72 -27.69 29.07
CA ARG A 250 18.82 -27.28 29.94
C ARG A 250 19.78 -26.27 29.23
N GLN A 251 20.16 -26.53 28.00
CA GLN A 251 21.02 -25.61 27.25
C GLN A 251 20.33 -24.26 27.04
N LEU A 252 19.04 -24.29 26.71
CA LEU A 252 18.22 -23.10 26.51
C LEU A 252 18.10 -22.29 27.81
N SER A 253 17.79 -22.94 28.97
CA SER A 253 17.72 -22.26 30.28
C SER A 253 19.07 -21.62 30.64
N LEU A 254 20.18 -22.37 30.51
CA LEU A 254 21.52 -21.82 30.77
C LEU A 254 21.86 -20.63 29.85
N PHE A 255 21.51 -20.74 28.58
CA PHE A 255 21.72 -19.64 27.62
C PHE A 255 20.95 -18.39 28.03
N LEU A 256 19.69 -18.51 28.43
CA LEU A 256 18.83 -17.39 28.79
C LEU A 256 19.26 -16.73 30.13
N GLN A 257 19.73 -17.50 31.10
CA GLN A 257 20.16 -17.03 32.43
C GLN A 257 21.50 -16.29 32.43
N GLN A 258 22.33 -16.42 31.39
CA GLN A 258 23.63 -15.76 31.31
C GLN A 258 23.55 -14.27 30.95
N ASN A 259 22.36 -13.76 30.60
CA ASN A 259 22.13 -12.34 30.33
C ASN A 259 20.87 -11.89 31.08
N LEU A 260 20.97 -10.89 31.93
CA LEU A 260 19.90 -10.43 32.81
C LEU A 260 18.61 -10.04 32.05
N VAL A 261 18.78 -9.37 30.89
CA VAL A 261 17.61 -8.96 30.08
C VAL A 261 16.97 -10.16 29.41
N SER A 262 17.77 -11.08 28.87
CA SER A 262 17.31 -12.34 28.30
C SER A 262 16.53 -13.18 29.32
N GLU A 263 17.06 -13.28 30.55
CA GLU A 263 16.41 -13.93 31.68
C GLU A 263 15.06 -13.29 32.01
N MET A 264 15.01 -11.96 32.10
CA MET A 264 13.76 -11.23 32.38
C MET A 264 12.72 -11.47 31.28
N LEU A 265 13.13 -11.46 29.99
CA LEU A 265 12.22 -11.68 28.86
C LEU A 265 11.65 -13.10 28.85
N ALA A 266 12.47 -14.10 29.19
CA ALA A 266 12.08 -15.49 29.25
C ALA A 266 11.55 -15.93 30.62
N GLY A 267 11.24 -14.99 31.52
CA GLY A 267 10.93 -15.24 32.94
C GLY A 267 9.81 -16.26 33.17
N ALA A 268 8.76 -16.29 32.34
CA ALA A 268 7.69 -17.29 32.42
C ALA A 268 8.21 -18.71 32.19
N TYR A 269 9.07 -18.90 31.18
CA TYR A 269 9.70 -20.18 30.89
C TYR A 269 10.67 -20.63 31.98
N LEU A 270 11.54 -19.73 32.46
CA LEU A 270 12.54 -20.05 33.47
C LEU A 270 11.91 -20.32 34.85
N LYS A 271 10.89 -19.56 35.26
CA LYS A 271 10.15 -19.81 36.51
C LYS A 271 9.36 -21.12 36.47
N ALA A 272 9.11 -21.69 35.32
CA ALA A 272 8.49 -23.01 35.18
C ALA A 272 9.48 -24.16 35.34
N GLU A 273 10.76 -23.93 35.66
CA GLU A 273 11.80 -24.95 35.82
C GLU A 273 11.46 -26.01 36.88
N GLY A 274 10.64 -25.69 37.87
CA GLY A 274 10.07 -26.66 38.84
C GLY A 274 8.95 -27.54 38.27
N SER A 275 8.48 -27.31 37.04
CA SER A 275 7.45 -28.08 36.32
C SER A 275 7.92 -28.41 34.91
N GLU A 276 8.64 -29.51 34.75
CA GLU A 276 9.15 -29.97 33.46
C GLU A 276 8.04 -30.01 32.37
N LYS A 277 6.81 -30.39 32.76
CA LYS A 277 5.68 -30.43 31.83
C LYS A 277 5.30 -29.04 31.31
N THR A 278 5.27 -28.02 32.19
CA THR A 278 4.93 -26.66 31.78
C THR A 278 6.02 -26.08 30.91
N GLN A 279 7.29 -26.25 31.29
CA GLN A 279 8.44 -25.79 30.52
C GLN A 279 8.49 -26.42 29.11
N ALA A 280 8.29 -27.75 29.04
CA ALA A 280 8.21 -28.46 27.78
C ALA A 280 7.03 -27.99 26.92
N SER A 281 5.90 -27.63 27.52
CA SER A 281 4.74 -27.13 26.79
C SER A 281 5.00 -25.75 26.15
N TYR A 282 5.67 -24.83 26.84
CA TYR A 282 6.07 -23.54 26.26
C TYR A 282 7.01 -23.73 25.06
N LEU A 283 8.05 -24.57 25.25
CA LEU A 283 9.02 -24.83 24.19
C LEU A 283 8.39 -25.54 23.00
N SER A 284 7.61 -26.60 23.23
CA SER A 284 6.97 -27.35 22.15
C SER A 284 5.95 -26.51 21.35
N THR A 285 5.19 -25.64 22.06
CA THR A 285 4.27 -24.72 21.39
C THR A 285 5.05 -23.75 20.49
N LEU A 286 6.15 -23.17 21.00
CA LEU A 286 6.99 -22.29 20.21
C LEU A 286 7.58 -23.01 18.99
N CYS A 287 8.19 -24.18 19.18
CA CYS A 287 8.80 -24.96 18.11
C CYS A 287 7.78 -25.35 17.04
N ASN A 288 6.59 -25.79 17.43
CA ASN A 288 5.52 -26.16 16.49
C ASN A 288 5.11 -24.94 15.63
N ASN A 289 4.98 -23.77 16.23
CA ASN A 289 4.59 -22.56 15.53
C ASN A 289 5.69 -22.05 14.59
N LEU A 290 6.94 -22.20 14.94
CA LEU A 290 8.09 -21.77 14.15
C LEU A 290 8.54 -22.82 13.11
N ALA A 291 8.08 -24.06 13.20
CA ALA A 291 8.56 -25.18 12.38
C ALA A 291 8.54 -24.87 10.88
N THR A 292 7.45 -24.29 10.39
CA THR A 292 7.27 -23.98 8.97
C THR A 292 8.34 -23.05 8.42
N VAL A 293 8.79 -22.07 9.20
CA VAL A 293 9.83 -21.11 8.80
C VAL A 293 11.22 -21.62 9.09
N SER A 294 11.42 -22.25 10.26
CA SER A 294 12.74 -22.73 10.71
C SER A 294 13.28 -23.90 9.88
N GLN A 295 12.38 -24.71 9.31
CA GLN A 295 12.75 -25.88 8.49
C GLN A 295 12.88 -25.54 7.00
N ASN A 296 12.64 -24.29 6.61
CA ASN A 296 12.72 -23.88 5.20
C ASN A 296 14.14 -23.40 4.85
N GLU A 297 14.84 -24.24 4.07
CA GLU A 297 16.23 -23.98 3.68
C GLU A 297 16.37 -22.73 2.80
N GLU A 298 15.39 -22.45 1.94
CA GLU A 298 15.40 -21.29 1.05
C GLU A 298 15.29 -19.97 1.84
N ILE A 299 14.41 -19.92 2.85
CA ILE A 299 14.29 -18.78 3.77
C ILE A 299 15.61 -18.61 4.55
N ALA A 300 16.15 -19.71 5.08
CA ALA A 300 17.40 -19.70 5.83
C ALA A 300 18.56 -19.18 4.97
N TYR A 301 18.68 -19.67 3.74
CA TYR A 301 19.72 -19.24 2.80
C TYR A 301 19.62 -17.73 2.50
N VAL A 302 18.44 -17.22 2.19
CA VAL A 302 18.24 -15.81 1.80
C VAL A 302 18.45 -14.86 2.98
N LEU A 303 17.95 -15.22 4.18
CA LEU A 303 17.97 -14.32 5.34
C LEU A 303 19.23 -14.42 6.21
N SER A 304 20.21 -15.23 5.82
CA SER A 304 21.51 -15.35 6.52
C SER A 304 22.69 -14.71 5.76
N GLY A 305 22.41 -14.02 4.66
CA GLY A 305 23.45 -13.41 3.84
C GLY A 305 23.70 -11.93 4.17
N ASP A 306 24.57 -11.31 3.37
CA ASP A 306 25.01 -9.93 3.54
C ASP A 306 25.33 -9.23 2.21
N ASP A 307 24.59 -9.55 1.16
CA ASP A 307 24.80 -8.98 -0.18
C ASP A 307 24.38 -7.50 -0.23
N PHE A 308 23.51 -7.08 0.66
CA PHE A 308 23.10 -5.68 0.83
C PHE A 308 22.53 -5.41 2.23
N ASP A 309 22.57 -4.15 2.65
CA ASP A 309 21.93 -3.63 3.84
C ASP A 309 20.44 -3.35 3.60
N PHE A 310 19.58 -3.87 4.48
CA PHE A 310 18.11 -3.71 4.36
C PHE A 310 17.60 -2.32 4.81
N ASN A 311 18.47 -1.35 5.03
CA ASN A 311 18.08 0.05 5.16
C ASN A 311 17.67 0.61 3.78
N LEU A 312 16.37 0.53 3.47
CA LEU A 312 15.84 0.88 2.15
C LEU A 312 15.78 2.40 1.91
N ILE A 313 15.84 3.19 2.97
CA ILE A 313 15.72 4.66 2.95
C ILE A 313 17.01 5.37 3.35
N ASP A 314 18.15 4.69 3.25
CA ASP A 314 19.44 5.32 3.42
C ASP A 314 19.58 6.49 2.44
N PRO A 315 19.75 7.74 2.89
CA PRO A 315 19.83 8.91 2.01
C PRO A 315 20.99 8.85 1.00
N GLU A 316 22.09 8.19 1.36
CA GLU A 316 23.28 8.02 0.51
C GLU A 316 23.07 6.90 -0.54
N ASN A 317 22.23 5.92 -0.23
CA ASN A 317 22.03 4.74 -1.07
C ASN A 317 20.58 4.22 -0.97
N PRO A 318 19.58 5.01 -1.40
CA PRO A 318 18.20 4.55 -1.41
C PRO A 318 18.02 3.34 -2.31
N LYS A 319 17.10 2.45 -1.96
CA LYS A 319 16.96 1.16 -2.63
C LYS A 319 15.54 0.91 -3.11
N LEU A 320 15.42 0.25 -4.25
CA LEU A 320 14.20 -0.39 -4.69
C LEU A 320 14.33 -1.88 -4.38
N PHE A 321 13.55 -2.35 -3.43
CA PHE A 321 13.50 -3.74 -3.02
C PHE A 321 12.27 -4.41 -3.61
N ALA A 322 12.43 -5.56 -4.24
CA ALA A 322 11.33 -6.36 -4.76
C ALA A 322 11.39 -7.77 -4.18
N ILE A 323 10.26 -8.24 -3.65
CA ILE A 323 10.11 -9.61 -3.17
C ILE A 323 8.96 -10.28 -3.88
N SER A 324 9.21 -11.44 -4.48
CA SER A 324 8.17 -12.25 -5.10
C SER A 324 7.71 -13.38 -4.17
N ASN A 325 6.43 -13.70 -4.27
CA ASN A 325 5.81 -14.79 -3.55
C ASN A 325 5.32 -15.86 -4.52
N ASN A 326 5.08 -17.06 -4.01
CA ASN A 326 4.52 -18.18 -4.77
C ASN A 326 3.18 -18.59 -4.15
N PHE A 327 2.14 -18.67 -4.96
CA PHE A 327 0.80 -19.05 -4.50
C PHE A 327 0.77 -20.39 -3.76
N SER A 328 1.47 -21.39 -4.25
CA SER A 328 1.47 -22.75 -3.65
C SER A 328 2.21 -22.83 -2.31
N LYS A 329 3.17 -21.90 -2.06
CA LYS A 329 3.97 -21.83 -0.84
C LYS A 329 3.62 -20.59 0.03
N ASN A 330 2.50 -19.94 -0.26
CA ASN A 330 2.11 -18.69 0.40
C ASN A 330 2.04 -18.82 1.93
N SER A 331 1.55 -19.92 2.46
CA SER A 331 1.47 -20.16 3.91
C SER A 331 2.84 -20.15 4.62
N VAL A 332 3.91 -20.46 3.88
CA VAL A 332 5.29 -20.46 4.39
C VAL A 332 5.94 -19.10 4.23
N TYR A 333 5.79 -18.47 3.04
CA TYR A 333 6.51 -17.25 2.71
C TYR A 333 5.83 -15.98 3.19
N ALA A 334 4.48 -15.93 3.20
CA ALA A 334 3.74 -14.73 3.55
C ALA A 334 4.04 -14.17 4.96
N PRO A 335 4.19 -15.00 6.02
CA PRO A 335 4.57 -14.51 7.34
C PRO A 335 5.93 -13.80 7.35
N VAL A 336 6.91 -14.35 6.63
CA VAL A 336 8.25 -13.78 6.53
C VAL A 336 8.22 -12.48 5.72
N ILE A 337 7.47 -12.44 4.63
CA ILE A 337 7.28 -11.22 3.84
C ILE A 337 6.61 -10.12 4.68
N GLY A 338 5.59 -10.48 5.46
CA GLY A 338 4.93 -9.55 6.39
C GLY A 338 5.90 -8.99 7.44
N MET A 339 6.78 -9.84 7.99
CA MET A 339 7.87 -9.41 8.87
C MET A 339 8.80 -8.40 8.18
N LEU A 340 9.26 -8.68 6.96
CA LEU A 340 10.14 -7.76 6.21
C LEU A 340 9.46 -6.41 5.96
N MET A 341 8.17 -6.39 5.66
CA MET A 341 7.40 -5.15 5.54
C MET A 341 7.30 -4.41 6.86
N SER A 342 7.10 -5.11 7.97
CA SER A 342 7.09 -4.54 9.32
C SER A 342 8.44 -3.90 9.67
N ILE A 343 9.56 -4.59 9.40
CA ILE A 343 10.92 -4.06 9.61
C ILE A 343 11.14 -2.80 8.77
N SER A 344 10.80 -2.86 7.47
CA SER A 344 11.00 -1.71 6.58
C SER A 344 10.17 -0.50 7.01
N SER A 345 8.93 -0.71 7.47
CA SER A 345 8.04 0.38 7.90
C SER A 345 8.51 1.11 9.16
N ARG A 346 9.24 0.44 10.04
CA ARG A 346 9.80 1.02 11.27
C ARG A 346 11.03 1.91 11.03
N GLN A 347 11.62 1.86 9.84
CA GLN A 347 12.75 2.72 9.49
C GLN A 347 12.33 4.19 9.29
N PHE A 348 11.06 4.46 8.98
CA PHE A 348 10.58 5.80 8.72
C PHE A 348 10.44 6.65 9.98
N THR A 349 10.87 7.90 9.87
CA THR A 349 10.73 8.94 10.88
C THR A 349 10.35 10.25 10.21
N MET A 350 9.94 11.26 10.96
CA MET A 350 9.67 12.61 10.44
C MET A 350 10.88 13.26 9.74
N ARG A 351 12.09 12.74 9.97
CA ARG A 351 13.33 13.20 9.33
C ARG A 351 13.59 12.57 7.98
N ASN A 352 12.73 11.62 7.55
CA ASN A 352 12.92 10.95 6.26
C ASN A 352 12.96 11.96 5.10
N LYS A 353 14.01 11.87 4.27
CA LYS A 353 14.21 12.69 3.07
C LYS A 353 13.96 11.92 1.77
N VAL A 354 13.96 10.60 1.83
CA VAL A 354 13.84 9.71 0.68
C VAL A 354 12.37 9.49 0.35
N PRO A 355 11.88 9.91 -0.84
CA PRO A 355 10.54 9.54 -1.30
C PRO A 355 10.44 8.03 -1.46
N PHE A 356 9.39 7.43 -0.90
CA PHE A 356 9.26 5.99 -0.86
C PHE A 356 7.86 5.53 -1.26
N VAL A 357 7.74 4.35 -1.87
CA VAL A 357 6.46 3.72 -2.22
C VAL A 357 6.41 2.26 -1.81
N TYR A 358 5.34 1.86 -1.12
CA TYR A 358 4.94 0.47 -0.99
C TYR A 358 4.04 0.10 -2.16
N PHE A 359 4.49 -0.79 -3.00
CA PHE A 359 3.75 -1.29 -4.16
C PHE A 359 3.36 -2.75 -3.91
N LEU A 360 2.09 -2.98 -3.56
CA LEU A 360 1.61 -4.26 -3.03
C LEU A 360 0.59 -4.90 -3.97
N ASP A 361 1.06 -5.92 -4.73
CA ASP A 361 0.17 -6.75 -5.55
C ASP A 361 -0.53 -7.79 -4.68
N GLU A 362 -1.85 -7.89 -4.81
CA GLU A 362 -2.71 -8.80 -4.03
C GLU A 362 -2.38 -8.79 -2.52
N MET A 363 -2.38 -7.59 -1.93
CA MET A 363 -1.94 -7.35 -0.55
C MET A 363 -2.65 -8.22 0.50
N THR A 364 -3.83 -8.75 0.20
CA THR A 364 -4.60 -9.64 1.09
C THR A 364 -4.00 -11.04 1.23
N THR A 365 -2.90 -11.32 0.55
CA THR A 365 -2.16 -12.59 0.66
C THR A 365 -1.06 -12.56 1.71
N VAL A 366 -0.77 -11.39 2.29
CA VAL A 366 0.20 -11.16 3.36
C VAL A 366 -0.50 -10.48 4.52
N ASN A 367 -0.22 -10.91 5.74
CA ASN A 367 -0.70 -10.24 6.95
C ASN A 367 0.36 -9.23 7.42
N ILE A 368 0.01 -7.95 7.40
CA ILE A 368 0.86 -6.86 7.88
C ILE A 368 0.21 -6.29 9.14
N ARG A 369 0.92 -6.35 10.25
CA ARG A 369 0.40 -5.84 11.53
C ARG A 369 0.21 -4.33 11.48
N ASN A 370 -0.92 -3.85 12.02
CA ASN A 370 -1.30 -2.42 12.06
C ASN A 370 -1.33 -1.75 10.68
N PHE A 371 -1.63 -2.54 9.63
CA PHE A 371 -1.66 -2.02 8.26
C PHE A 371 -2.70 -0.91 8.08
N GLU A 372 -3.80 -0.95 8.84
CA GLU A 372 -4.89 0.03 8.79
C GLU A 372 -4.42 1.46 9.13
N THR A 373 -3.37 1.60 9.93
CA THR A 373 -2.82 2.91 10.32
C THR A 373 -1.60 3.32 9.49
N MET A 374 -0.87 2.38 8.91
CA MET A 374 0.38 2.66 8.18
C MET A 374 0.21 3.71 7.07
N PRO A 375 -0.80 3.64 6.16
CA PRO A 375 -0.91 4.59 5.07
C PRO A 375 -1.18 6.02 5.51
N SER A 376 -1.83 6.23 6.66
CA SER A 376 -2.08 7.58 7.20
C SER A 376 -0.84 8.16 7.85
N VAL A 377 -0.19 7.40 8.72
CA VAL A 377 0.99 7.85 9.48
C VAL A 377 2.19 8.05 8.54
N LEU A 378 2.49 7.07 7.70
CA LEU A 378 3.69 7.11 6.86
C LEU A 378 3.59 8.13 5.71
N ARG A 379 2.38 8.59 5.37
CA ARG A 379 2.20 9.69 4.40
C ARG A 379 2.96 10.96 4.82
N GLU A 380 2.98 11.27 6.10
CA GLU A 380 3.71 12.42 6.64
C GLU A 380 5.24 12.23 6.52
N TYR A 381 5.69 10.98 6.44
CA TYR A 381 7.10 10.62 6.29
C TYR A 381 7.51 10.41 4.83
N LYS A 382 6.75 10.94 3.86
CA LYS A 382 6.98 10.84 2.41
C LYS A 382 6.88 9.42 1.86
N VAL A 383 5.95 8.64 2.39
CA VAL A 383 5.65 7.28 1.93
C VAL A 383 4.29 7.23 1.26
N GLY A 384 4.25 6.75 0.03
CA GLY A 384 3.04 6.45 -0.71
C GLY A 384 2.75 4.94 -0.71
N PHE A 385 1.48 4.59 -0.92
CA PHE A 385 1.02 3.20 -1.04
C PHE A 385 0.26 3.00 -2.34
N VAL A 386 0.56 1.92 -3.02
CA VAL A 386 -0.22 1.39 -4.14
C VAL A 386 -0.67 0.00 -3.75
N LEU A 387 -1.94 -0.14 -3.44
CA LEU A 387 -2.54 -1.43 -3.10
C LEU A 387 -3.36 -1.98 -4.25
N GLN A 388 -3.20 -3.25 -4.51
CA GLN A 388 -4.04 -3.97 -5.45
C GLN A 388 -4.66 -5.19 -4.77
N THR A 389 -5.94 -5.40 -5.00
CA THR A 389 -6.65 -6.59 -4.53
C THR A 389 -7.87 -6.87 -5.40
N GLN A 390 -8.42 -8.08 -5.28
CA GLN A 390 -9.56 -8.48 -6.10
C GLN A 390 -10.85 -7.84 -5.63
N SER A 391 -11.07 -7.73 -4.32
CA SER A 391 -12.30 -7.18 -3.76
C SER A 391 -12.11 -6.66 -2.33
N GLY A 392 -13.01 -5.76 -1.90
CA GLY A 392 -13.08 -5.32 -0.51
C GLY A 392 -13.40 -6.45 0.48
N SER A 393 -14.13 -7.48 0.05
CA SER A 393 -14.41 -8.66 0.88
C SER A 393 -13.14 -9.42 1.26
N LYS A 394 -12.13 -9.49 0.39
CA LYS A 394 -10.84 -10.09 0.73
C LYS A 394 -10.09 -9.27 1.78
N VAL A 395 -10.17 -7.94 1.71
CA VAL A 395 -9.59 -7.06 2.74
C VAL A 395 -10.30 -7.27 4.08
N GLU A 396 -11.63 -7.35 4.06
CA GLU A 396 -12.44 -7.60 5.26
C GLU A 396 -12.14 -8.97 5.90
N ASN A 397 -11.97 -10.01 5.10
CA ASN A 397 -11.60 -11.33 5.59
C ASN A 397 -10.20 -11.35 6.24
N GLN A 398 -9.25 -10.60 5.69
CA GLN A 398 -7.87 -10.56 6.19
C GLN A 398 -7.74 -9.69 7.44
N TYR A 399 -8.31 -8.49 7.43
CA TYR A 399 -8.10 -7.49 8.47
C TYR A 399 -9.31 -7.27 9.38
N GLY A 400 -10.51 -7.59 8.94
CA GLY A 400 -11.77 -7.30 9.62
C GLY A 400 -12.51 -6.11 9.01
N ARG A 401 -13.79 -5.97 9.37
CA ARG A 401 -14.67 -4.95 8.78
C ARG A 401 -14.27 -3.51 9.13
N LEU A 402 -13.89 -3.28 10.39
CA LEU A 402 -13.48 -1.95 10.86
C LEU A 402 -12.16 -1.52 10.21
N ASP A 403 -11.19 -2.43 10.19
CA ASP A 403 -9.88 -2.16 9.58
C ASP A 403 -10.00 -1.95 8.08
N ARG A 404 -10.88 -2.68 7.37
CA ARG A 404 -11.19 -2.42 5.97
C ARG A 404 -11.64 -0.98 5.74
N SER A 405 -12.59 -0.49 6.53
CA SER A 405 -13.10 0.88 6.39
C SER A 405 -12.01 1.91 6.64
N SER A 406 -11.14 1.66 7.61
CA SER A 406 -9.97 2.49 7.93
C SER A 406 -8.96 2.49 6.78
N VAL A 407 -8.66 1.32 6.21
CA VAL A 407 -7.78 1.21 5.04
C VAL A 407 -8.35 2.00 3.87
N GLU A 408 -9.61 1.76 3.49
CA GLU A 408 -10.25 2.45 2.35
C GLU A 408 -10.27 3.98 2.52
N ALA A 409 -10.50 4.49 3.73
CA ALA A 409 -10.49 5.92 4.03
C ALA A 409 -9.12 6.58 3.83
N ASN A 410 -8.03 5.82 3.99
CA ASN A 410 -6.65 6.32 3.84
C ASN A 410 -6.16 6.34 2.38
N PHE A 411 -6.97 5.87 1.42
CA PHE A 411 -6.65 5.86 0.00
C PHE A 411 -7.47 6.89 -0.77
N GLY A 412 -6.87 8.06 -1.00
CA GLY A 412 -7.53 9.17 -1.69
C GLY A 412 -7.86 8.89 -3.16
N ASN A 413 -7.17 7.93 -3.78
CA ASN A 413 -7.40 7.54 -5.17
C ASN A 413 -7.83 6.07 -5.22
N GLN A 414 -9.07 5.84 -5.62
CA GLN A 414 -9.63 4.49 -5.71
C GLN A 414 -10.05 4.18 -7.14
N PHE A 415 -9.64 3.02 -7.63
CA PHE A 415 -9.96 2.52 -8.96
C PHE A 415 -10.72 1.20 -8.85
N PHE A 416 -11.82 1.13 -9.55
CA PHE A 416 -12.68 -0.05 -9.59
C PHE A 416 -12.64 -0.64 -11.00
N GLY A 417 -12.02 -1.80 -11.12
CA GLY A 417 -12.04 -2.60 -12.33
C GLY A 417 -13.30 -3.46 -12.41
N ARG A 418 -13.50 -4.13 -13.54
CA ARG A 418 -14.60 -5.08 -13.71
C ARG A 418 -14.44 -6.23 -12.70
N THR A 419 -15.50 -6.49 -11.94
CA THR A 419 -15.62 -7.62 -11.00
C THR A 419 -16.22 -8.80 -11.72
#